data_baefe53b632dd97e0a6b0de489d432b5
#
_entry.id   baefe53b632dd97e0a6b0de489d432b5
#
_cell.length_a   1.000
_cell.length_b   1.000
_cell.length_c   1.000
_cell.angle_alpha   90.00
_cell.angle_beta   90.00
_cell.angle_gamma   90.00
#
_symmetry.space_group_name_H-M   'P 1'
#
loop_
_entity.id
_entity.type
_entity.pdbx_description
1 polymer ?
#
loop_
_entity_poly.entity_id
_entity_poly.type
_entity_poly.pdbx_seq_one_letter_code
_entity_poly.pdbx_strand_id
1 'polypeptide(L)'
;YLTFYPFDFAPGFWQQLANSIKNGQVAILDVVKAEILRGNDELKSWMNQLEIGKYIDHRAAPILQRYGEVLQHIQKNPVYKVAALTEWSRETVADPWLIAIAVSYNYTIITFEESNTGLSSRTPSKNAKIPDVAQTFGVKTEKLYYMMRELGLKLG
;
A
#
# COMPACT_ATOMS: atom_id res chain seq x y z
N TYR A 1 6.83 -8.54 2.72
CA TYR A 1 7.32 -9.22 1.51
C TYR A 1 7.52 -10.71 1.74
N LEU A 2 7.84 -11.09 2.95
CA LEU A 2 8.03 -12.52 3.29
C LEU A 2 6.77 -13.35 3.09
N THR A 3 5.62 -12.71 2.96
CA THR A 3 4.36 -13.36 2.64
C THR A 3 4.16 -13.59 1.16
N PHE A 4 5.03 -13.03 0.30
CA PHE A 4 5.05 -13.33 -1.13
C PHE A 4 5.81 -14.62 -1.40
N TYR A 5 5.88 -14.98 -2.65
CA TYR A 5 6.59 -16.16 -3.07
C TYR A 5 8.09 -15.86 -3.14
N PRO A 6 8.95 -16.72 -2.57
CA PRO A 6 10.39 -16.56 -2.69
C PRO A 6 10.82 -16.47 -4.16
N PHE A 7 11.86 -15.70 -4.43
CA PHE A 7 12.35 -15.49 -5.81
C PHE A 7 12.78 -16.77 -6.48
N ASP A 8 13.40 -17.67 -5.73
CA ASP A 8 13.90 -18.95 -6.25
C ASP A 8 12.78 -19.97 -6.52
N PHE A 9 11.67 -19.88 -5.79
CA PHE A 9 10.54 -20.78 -6.01
C PHE A 9 9.59 -20.31 -7.09
N ALA A 10 9.51 -19.01 -7.33
CA ALA A 10 8.56 -18.44 -8.25
C ALA A 10 9.15 -17.34 -9.12
N PRO A 11 10.25 -17.63 -9.86
CA PRO A 11 10.87 -16.60 -10.69
C PRO A 11 9.93 -16.07 -11.78
N GLY A 12 9.06 -16.92 -12.31
CA GLY A 12 8.07 -16.51 -13.30
C GLY A 12 7.08 -15.49 -12.77
N PHE A 13 6.67 -15.63 -11.51
CA PHE A 13 5.79 -14.65 -10.86
C PHE A 13 6.45 -13.26 -10.82
N TRP A 14 7.68 -13.19 -10.36
CA TRP A 14 8.39 -11.92 -10.23
C TRP A 14 8.64 -11.25 -11.57
N GLN A 15 8.94 -12.04 -12.60
CA GLN A 15 9.10 -11.52 -13.95
C GLN A 15 7.78 -10.96 -14.49
N GLN A 16 6.68 -11.68 -14.29
CA GLN A 16 5.35 -11.22 -14.72
C GLN A 16 4.92 -9.96 -13.97
N LEU A 17 5.23 -9.88 -12.68
CA LEU A 17 4.94 -8.68 -11.88
C LEU A 17 5.73 -7.49 -12.41
N ALA A 18 7.01 -7.67 -12.72
CA ALA A 18 7.83 -6.63 -13.33
C ALA A 18 7.22 -6.13 -14.64
N ASN A 19 6.76 -7.05 -15.49
CA ASN A 19 6.10 -6.69 -16.75
C ASN A 19 4.80 -5.91 -16.52
N SER A 20 4.00 -6.30 -15.53
CA SER A 20 2.76 -5.59 -15.20
C SER A 20 3.02 -4.18 -14.71
N ILE A 21 4.10 -3.97 -13.96
CA ILE A 21 4.51 -2.63 -13.53
C ILE A 21 4.96 -1.80 -14.73
N LYS A 22 5.77 -2.39 -15.61
CA LYS A 22 6.26 -1.73 -16.82
C LYS A 22 5.11 -1.33 -17.74
N ASN A 23 4.08 -2.16 -17.86
CA ASN A 23 2.92 -1.92 -18.70
C ASN A 23 1.89 -0.96 -18.09
N GLY A 24 2.09 -0.52 -16.86
CA GLY A 24 1.18 0.40 -16.18
C GLY A 24 -0.04 -0.25 -15.54
N GLN A 25 -0.12 -1.58 -15.52
CA GLN A 25 -1.22 -2.29 -14.84
C GLN A 25 -1.09 -2.27 -13.34
N VAL A 26 0.15 -2.21 -12.84
CA VAL A 26 0.47 -2.09 -11.42
C VAL A 26 1.30 -0.82 -11.23
N ALA A 27 0.90 0.01 -10.30
CA ALA A 27 1.61 1.25 -9.98
C ALA A 27 2.31 1.12 -8.63
N ILE A 28 3.48 1.71 -8.51
CA ILE A 28 4.25 1.73 -7.26
C ILE A 28 4.40 3.17 -6.80
N LEU A 29 4.06 3.40 -5.53
CA LEU A 29 4.23 4.68 -4.87
C LEU A 29 5.70 4.89 -4.52
N ASP A 30 6.21 6.10 -4.70
CA ASP A 30 7.59 6.45 -4.36
C ASP A 30 7.95 6.18 -2.89
N VAL A 31 7.01 6.41 -1.97
CA VAL A 31 7.22 6.12 -0.54
C VAL A 31 7.39 4.62 -0.31
N VAL A 32 6.63 3.78 -1.03
CA VAL A 32 6.77 2.31 -0.94
C VAL A 32 8.13 1.87 -1.48
N LYS A 33 8.56 2.44 -2.61
CA LYS A 33 9.90 2.17 -3.15
C LYS A 33 10.97 2.53 -2.13
N ALA A 34 10.88 3.70 -1.52
CA ALA A 34 11.86 4.15 -0.53
C ALA A 34 11.92 3.20 0.67
N GLU A 35 10.76 2.70 1.14
CA GLU A 35 10.69 1.72 2.21
C GLU A 35 11.38 0.42 1.84
N ILE A 36 11.14 -0.09 0.65
CA ILE A 36 11.77 -1.31 0.15
C ILE A 36 13.29 -1.13 0.04
N LEU A 37 13.75 0.02 -0.46
CA LEU A 37 15.18 0.29 -0.64
C LEU A 37 15.93 0.47 0.67
N ARG A 38 15.25 0.75 1.78
CA ARG A 38 15.86 0.78 3.11
C ARG A 38 16.17 -0.61 3.64
N GLY A 39 15.53 -1.65 3.10
CA GLY A 39 15.86 -3.03 3.42
C GLY A 39 17.17 -3.46 2.77
N ASN A 40 17.62 -4.67 3.09
CA ASN A 40 18.86 -5.22 2.53
C ASN A 40 18.62 -6.68 2.16
N ASP A 41 17.67 -6.92 1.29
CA ASP A 41 17.21 -8.25 0.89
C ASP A 41 17.04 -8.35 -0.63
N GLU A 42 16.58 -9.51 -1.07
CA GLU A 42 16.34 -9.77 -2.50
C GLU A 42 15.29 -8.83 -3.10
N LEU A 43 14.33 -8.37 -2.31
CA LEU A 43 13.31 -7.45 -2.77
C LEU A 43 13.93 -6.11 -3.15
N LYS A 44 14.89 -5.63 -2.37
CA LYS A 44 15.64 -4.41 -2.71
C LYS A 44 16.38 -4.58 -4.04
N SER A 45 17.06 -5.70 -4.22
CA SER A 45 17.79 -5.98 -5.46
C SER A 45 16.84 -6.04 -6.66
N TRP A 46 15.72 -6.72 -6.49
CA TRP A 46 14.70 -6.82 -7.53
C TRP A 46 14.14 -5.42 -7.88
N MET A 47 13.84 -4.61 -6.88
CA MET A 47 13.32 -3.24 -7.08
C MET A 47 14.32 -2.37 -7.85
N ASN A 48 15.62 -2.49 -7.53
CA ASN A 48 16.66 -1.74 -8.24
C ASN A 48 16.81 -2.15 -9.70
N GLN A 49 16.43 -3.38 -10.04
CA GLN A 49 16.52 -3.89 -11.41
C GLN A 49 15.29 -3.54 -12.25
N LEU A 50 14.21 -3.05 -11.62
CA LEU A 50 13.02 -2.69 -12.36
C LEU A 50 13.29 -1.49 -13.25
N GLU A 51 13.03 -1.66 -14.54
CA GLU A 51 13.09 -0.58 -15.52
C GLU A 51 11.75 0.15 -15.54
N ILE A 52 11.52 0.97 -14.54
CA ILE A 52 10.29 1.77 -14.45
C ILE A 52 10.66 3.21 -14.72
N GLY A 53 10.04 3.78 -15.74
CA GLY A 53 10.25 5.19 -16.06
C GLY A 53 9.67 6.13 -15.03
N LYS A 54 8.71 5.67 -14.20
CA LYS A 54 7.95 6.59 -13.36
C LYS A 54 7.31 5.88 -12.17
N TYR A 55 7.51 6.45 -10.99
CA TYR A 55 6.77 6.08 -9.78
C TYR A 55 5.70 7.14 -9.51
N ILE A 56 4.66 6.77 -8.75
CA ILE A 56 3.68 7.75 -8.29
C ILE A 56 4.36 8.66 -7.27
N ASP A 57 4.32 9.97 -7.50
CA ASP A 57 4.87 10.97 -6.59
C ASP A 57 3.79 11.36 -5.57
N HIS A 58 4.06 11.07 -4.29
CA HIS A 58 3.13 11.38 -3.21
C HIS A 58 2.91 12.89 -3.01
N ARG A 59 3.78 13.73 -3.55
CA ARG A 59 3.72 15.20 -3.34
C ARG A 59 2.83 15.93 -4.33
N ALA A 60 2.19 15.23 -5.27
CA ALA A 60 1.25 15.87 -6.18
C ALA A 60 0.08 16.52 -5.41
N ALA A 61 -0.35 17.71 -5.84
CA ALA A 61 -1.33 18.51 -5.11
C ALA A 61 -2.63 17.78 -4.77
N PRO A 62 -3.29 17.04 -5.68
CA PRO A 62 -4.51 16.30 -5.34
C PRO A 62 -4.28 15.25 -4.26
N ILE A 63 -3.11 14.61 -4.28
CA ILE A 63 -2.75 13.58 -3.30
C ILE A 63 -2.55 14.20 -1.92
N LEU A 64 -1.89 15.36 -1.83
CA LEU A 64 -1.68 16.05 -0.57
C LEU A 64 -3.00 16.40 0.12
N GLN A 65 -3.98 16.85 -0.64
CA GLN A 65 -5.30 17.16 -0.09
C GLN A 65 -5.96 15.92 0.50
N ARG A 66 -5.96 14.82 -0.25
CA ARG A 66 -6.55 13.55 0.23
C ARG A 66 -5.80 12.98 1.42
N TYR A 67 -4.48 13.10 1.42
CA TYR A 67 -3.64 12.72 2.55
C TYR A 67 -4.08 13.44 3.84
N GLY A 68 -4.28 14.74 3.76
CA GLY A 68 -4.77 15.52 4.90
C GLY A 68 -6.12 15.02 5.39
N GLU A 69 -7.03 14.69 4.49
CA GLU A 69 -8.35 14.15 4.83
C GLU A 69 -8.24 12.79 5.54
N VAL A 70 -7.32 11.93 5.09
CA VAL A 70 -7.09 10.61 5.71
C VAL A 70 -6.60 10.79 7.16
N LEU A 71 -5.61 11.65 7.37
CA LEU A 71 -5.10 11.90 8.72
C LEU A 71 -6.16 12.53 9.62
N GLN A 72 -6.97 13.44 9.09
CA GLN A 72 -8.05 14.05 9.83
C GLN A 72 -9.09 13.01 10.26
N HIS A 73 -9.39 12.04 9.41
CA HIS A 73 -10.28 10.95 9.75
C HIS A 73 -9.78 10.17 10.98
N ILE A 74 -8.49 9.85 11.01
CA ILE A 74 -7.90 9.13 12.14
C ILE A 74 -7.94 9.99 13.41
N GLN A 75 -7.59 11.27 13.28
CA GLN A 75 -7.60 12.20 14.41
C GLN A 75 -8.97 12.33 15.06
N LYS A 76 -10.02 12.40 14.24
CA LYS A 76 -11.40 12.62 14.72
C LYS A 76 -12.12 11.35 15.11
N ASN A 77 -11.60 10.19 14.77
CA ASN A 77 -12.28 8.92 15.00
C ASN A 77 -11.91 8.38 16.39
N PRO A 78 -12.90 8.24 17.30
CA PRO A 78 -12.63 7.81 18.67
C PRO A 78 -12.14 6.36 18.80
N VAL A 79 -12.19 5.56 17.72
CA VAL A 79 -11.67 4.19 17.76
C VAL A 79 -10.15 4.13 17.68
N TYR A 80 -9.47 5.28 17.43
CA TYR A 80 -8.04 5.34 17.33
C TYR A 80 -7.43 6.17 18.46
N LYS A 81 -6.34 5.65 19.04
CA LYS A 81 -5.51 6.41 19.99
C LYS A 81 -4.64 7.41 19.22
N VAL A 82 -4.13 8.40 19.95
CA VAL A 82 -3.19 9.40 19.39
C VAL A 82 -1.98 8.70 18.73
N ALA A 83 -1.53 7.57 19.27
CA ALA A 83 -0.40 6.82 18.71
C ALA A 83 -0.63 6.41 17.26
N ALA A 84 -1.87 6.09 16.87
CA ALA A 84 -2.20 5.75 15.48
C ALA A 84 -1.98 6.94 14.55
N LEU A 85 -2.42 8.13 14.97
CA LEU A 85 -2.20 9.35 14.19
C LEU A 85 -0.71 9.70 14.12
N THR A 86 0.01 9.59 15.22
CA THR A 86 1.45 9.87 15.27
C THR A 86 2.20 9.00 14.28
N GLU A 87 1.89 7.70 14.23
CA GLU A 87 2.53 6.78 13.29
C GLU A 87 2.19 7.12 11.84
N TRP A 88 0.92 7.29 11.53
CA TRP A 88 0.49 7.55 10.16
C TRP A 88 0.88 8.92 9.63
N SER A 89 1.10 9.90 10.51
CA SER A 89 1.52 11.24 10.11
C SER A 89 2.99 11.35 9.73
N ARG A 90 3.78 10.29 9.94
CA ARG A 90 5.18 10.28 9.51
C ARG A 90 5.23 10.13 8.00
N GLU A 91 5.92 11.04 7.31
CA GLU A 91 5.97 11.08 5.84
C GLU A 91 6.45 9.76 5.23
N THR A 92 7.31 9.03 5.94
CA THR A 92 7.86 7.76 5.47
C THR A 92 6.92 6.57 5.61
N VAL A 93 5.77 6.73 6.26
CA VAL A 93 4.76 5.69 6.39
C VAL A 93 3.84 5.75 5.19
N ALA A 94 3.83 4.68 4.39
CA ALA A 94 3.13 4.65 3.11
C ALA A 94 1.60 4.59 3.23
N ASP A 95 1.08 4.05 4.33
CA ASP A 95 -0.32 3.70 4.50
C ASP A 95 -1.31 4.82 4.12
N PRO A 96 -1.23 6.03 4.69
CA PRO A 96 -2.16 7.09 4.32
C PRO A 96 -1.95 7.61 2.90
N TRP A 97 -0.72 7.57 2.40
CA TRP A 97 -0.43 7.98 1.03
C TRP A 97 -1.07 7.03 0.03
N LEU A 98 -1.06 5.71 0.30
CA LEU A 98 -1.70 4.72 -0.55
C LEU A 98 -3.20 4.98 -0.66
N ILE A 99 -3.86 5.27 0.45
CA ILE A 99 -5.29 5.58 0.46
C ILE A 99 -5.56 6.88 -0.33
N ALA A 100 -4.76 7.91 -0.09
CA ALA A 100 -4.90 9.18 -0.80
C ALA A 100 -4.79 9.01 -2.31
N ILE A 101 -3.84 8.22 -2.78
CA ILE A 101 -3.63 7.94 -4.20
C ILE A 101 -4.80 7.14 -4.76
N ALA A 102 -5.25 6.11 -4.05
CA ALA A 102 -6.34 5.27 -4.49
C ALA A 102 -7.64 6.08 -4.63
N VAL A 103 -7.91 7.02 -3.72
CA VAL A 103 -9.05 7.94 -3.83
C VAL A 103 -8.88 8.84 -5.05
N SER A 104 -7.68 9.41 -5.24
CA SER A 104 -7.43 10.40 -6.28
C SER A 104 -7.51 9.81 -7.68
N TYR A 105 -7.08 8.58 -7.86
CA TYR A 105 -6.97 7.94 -9.18
C TYR A 105 -7.89 6.72 -9.35
N ASN A 106 -8.74 6.45 -8.38
CA ASN A 106 -9.65 5.29 -8.40
C ASN A 106 -8.90 3.95 -8.55
N TYR A 107 -7.85 3.78 -7.75
CA TYR A 107 -7.06 2.55 -7.74
C TYR A 107 -7.53 1.58 -6.67
N THR A 108 -7.27 0.30 -6.87
CA THR A 108 -7.40 -0.74 -5.84
C THR A 108 -6.06 -0.92 -5.16
N ILE A 109 -6.06 -0.97 -3.83
CA ILE A 109 -4.85 -1.22 -3.04
C ILE A 109 -4.69 -2.72 -2.84
N ILE A 110 -3.50 -3.24 -3.11
CA ILE A 110 -3.15 -4.62 -2.80
C ILE A 110 -2.36 -4.62 -1.50
N THR A 111 -2.90 -5.28 -0.48
CA THR A 111 -2.31 -5.30 0.85
C THR A 111 -2.49 -6.66 1.51
N PHE A 112 -1.56 -7.03 2.40
CA PHE A 112 -1.70 -8.22 3.26
C PHE A 112 -2.35 -7.90 4.60
N GLU A 113 -2.58 -6.63 4.90
CA GLU A 113 -3.22 -6.26 6.15
C GLU A 113 -4.66 -6.76 6.20
N GLU A 114 -5.08 -7.15 7.39
CA GLU A 114 -6.46 -7.53 7.67
C GLU A 114 -7.18 -6.40 8.40
N SER A 115 -8.50 -6.34 8.22
CA SER A 115 -9.34 -5.43 9.00
C SER A 115 -9.27 -5.77 10.47
N ASN A 116 -9.30 -4.75 11.32
CA ASN A 116 -9.43 -4.93 12.76
C ASN A 116 -10.91 -4.99 13.12
N THR A 117 -11.42 -6.19 13.32
CA THR A 117 -12.85 -6.40 13.65
C THR A 117 -13.19 -5.97 15.07
N GLY A 118 -12.18 -5.69 15.90
CA GLY A 118 -12.36 -5.28 17.30
C GLY A 118 -12.29 -3.77 17.52
N LEU A 119 -12.36 -2.94 16.47
CA LEU A 119 -12.33 -1.50 16.63
C LEU A 119 -13.52 -1.01 17.44
N SER A 120 -13.25 -0.25 18.50
CA SER A 120 -14.27 0.27 19.41
C SER A 120 -13.77 1.53 20.08
N SER A 121 -14.69 2.47 20.33
CA SER A 121 -14.39 3.67 21.11
C SER A 121 -14.13 3.38 22.58
N ARG A 122 -14.57 2.21 23.07
CA ARG A 122 -14.30 1.77 24.45
C ARG A 122 -12.88 1.27 24.62
N THR A 123 -12.32 0.65 23.58
CA THR A 123 -10.95 0.11 23.56
C THR A 123 -10.26 0.60 22.30
N PRO A 124 -9.90 1.91 22.23
CA PRO A 124 -9.29 2.45 21.02
C PRO A 124 -7.98 1.77 20.68
N SER A 125 -7.71 1.64 19.38
CA SER A 125 -6.50 0.99 18.88
C SER A 125 -5.38 2.01 18.67
N LYS A 126 -4.15 1.59 19.00
CA LYS A 126 -2.95 2.35 18.67
C LYS A 126 -2.49 2.13 17.23
N ASN A 127 -3.14 1.22 16.49
CA ASN A 127 -2.80 0.88 15.11
C ASN A 127 -4.00 1.11 14.21
N ALA A 128 -3.79 1.85 13.12
CA ALA A 128 -4.75 1.92 12.04
C ALA A 128 -4.36 0.90 10.97
N LYS A 129 -5.36 0.29 10.32
CA LYS A 129 -5.14 -0.69 9.26
C LYS A 129 -5.69 -0.15 7.95
N ILE A 130 -4.96 -0.40 6.86
CA ILE A 130 -5.34 0.08 5.53
C ILE A 130 -6.78 -0.31 5.17
N PRO A 131 -7.22 -1.58 5.30
CA PRO A 131 -8.59 -1.94 4.90
C PRO A 131 -9.67 -1.17 5.64
N ASP A 132 -9.49 -0.91 6.93
CA ASP A 132 -10.50 -0.20 7.73
C ASP A 132 -10.64 1.26 7.28
N VAL A 133 -9.52 1.95 7.12
CA VAL A 133 -9.53 3.36 6.72
C VAL A 133 -9.94 3.50 5.26
N ALA A 134 -9.44 2.63 4.39
CA ALA A 134 -9.78 2.64 2.98
C ALA A 134 -11.30 2.50 2.75
N GLN A 135 -11.95 1.65 3.52
CA GLN A 135 -13.40 1.47 3.43
C GLN A 135 -14.16 2.79 3.66
N THR A 136 -13.73 3.58 4.62
CA THR A 136 -14.33 4.89 4.90
C THR A 136 -14.25 5.82 3.69
N PHE A 137 -13.20 5.71 2.91
CA PHE A 137 -12.98 6.56 1.73
C PHE A 137 -13.47 5.92 0.42
N GLY A 138 -14.18 4.79 0.51
CA GLY A 138 -14.67 4.11 -0.68
C GLY A 138 -13.59 3.47 -1.53
N VAL A 139 -12.43 3.19 -0.96
CA VAL A 139 -11.30 2.57 -1.64
C VAL A 139 -11.36 1.06 -1.46
N LYS A 140 -11.25 0.34 -2.57
CA LYS A 140 -11.21 -1.12 -2.58
C LYS A 140 -9.82 -1.60 -2.20
N THR A 141 -9.75 -2.54 -1.27
CA THR A 141 -8.52 -3.25 -0.92
C THR A 141 -8.69 -4.73 -1.23
N GLU A 142 -7.63 -5.35 -1.76
CA GLU A 142 -7.65 -6.75 -2.14
C GLU A 142 -6.33 -7.41 -1.79
N LYS A 143 -6.31 -8.74 -1.82
CA LYS A 143 -5.12 -9.53 -1.55
C LYS A 143 -4.36 -9.86 -2.83
N LEU A 144 -3.16 -10.41 -2.65
CA LEU A 144 -2.29 -10.76 -3.77
C LEU A 144 -2.98 -11.66 -4.80
N TYR A 145 -3.74 -12.66 -4.35
CA TYR A 145 -4.39 -13.60 -5.28
C TYR A 145 -5.42 -12.91 -6.18
N TYR A 146 -6.09 -11.88 -5.68
CA TYR A 146 -6.98 -11.07 -6.52
C TYR A 146 -6.20 -10.42 -7.66
N MET A 147 -5.07 -9.79 -7.35
CA MET A 147 -4.22 -9.17 -8.36
C MET A 147 -3.73 -10.20 -9.39
N MET A 148 -3.28 -11.36 -8.91
CA MET A 148 -2.80 -12.43 -9.78
C MET A 148 -3.88 -12.88 -10.77
N ARG A 149 -5.12 -13.03 -10.30
CA ARG A 149 -6.24 -13.42 -11.15
C ARG A 149 -6.59 -12.34 -12.17
N GLU A 150 -6.68 -11.10 -11.73
CA GLU A 150 -7.02 -9.97 -12.60
C GLU A 150 -5.97 -9.75 -13.69
N LEU A 151 -4.70 -9.95 -13.38
CA LEU A 151 -3.60 -9.72 -14.31
C LEU A 151 -3.15 -11.01 -15.02
N GLY A 152 -3.75 -12.16 -14.69
CA GLY A 152 -3.36 -13.43 -15.28
C GLY A 152 -1.96 -13.89 -14.88
N LEU A 153 -1.48 -13.51 -13.71
CA LEU A 153 -0.16 -13.93 -13.23
C LEU A 153 -0.17 -15.39 -12.80
N LYS A 154 0.88 -16.11 -13.13
CA LYS A 154 1.07 -17.52 -12.84
C LYS A 154 2.29 -17.75 -11.99
N LEU A 155 2.28 -18.82 -11.19
CA LEU A 155 3.43 -19.17 -10.36
C LEU A 155 4.53 -19.90 -11.13
N GLY A 156 4.16 -20.57 -12.19
CA GLY A 156 5.09 -21.39 -12.97
C GLY A 156 6.06 -20.63 -13.86
#